data_0e24c65628262bc60e0c6d7790cddec4
#
_entry.id   0e24c65628262bc60e0c6d7790cddec4
#
_cell.length_a   1.000
_cell.length_b   1.000
_cell.length_c   1.000
_cell.angle_alpha   90.00
_cell.angle_beta   90.00
_cell.angle_gamma   90.00
#
_symmetry.space_group_name_H-M   'P 1'
#
loop_
_entity.id
_entity.type
_entity.pdbx_description
1 polymer ?
#
loop_
_entity_poly.entity_id
_entity_poly.type
_entity_poly.pdbx_seq_one_letter_code
_entity_poly.pdbx_strand_id
1 'polypeptide(L)'
;MILSYTTGLHSLADLLKPWQSLFSNSKVVSDGITFLHLAGLLFAGGFAIAADRATFRALGGSSDERTRLLGDIKDVHRPVLIGLGVLFASGVLLATSDVETFGKSPVFLIKMTLVALLLVNGLMLERTEKALRNHSPSHVNVFNAQL
;
A
#
# COMPACT_ATOMS: atom_id res chain seq x y z
N MET A 1 12.13 27.59 -14.54
CA MET A 1 11.48 26.44 -13.94
C MET A 1 12.45 25.32 -13.56
N ILE A 2 13.40 24.93 -14.42
CA ILE A 2 14.41 23.88 -14.14
C ILE A 2 15.36 24.28 -12.99
N LEU A 3 15.82 25.52 -12.94
CA LEU A 3 16.71 26.05 -11.89
C LEU A 3 16.07 26.01 -10.48
N SER A 4 14.78 26.32 -10.38
CA SER A 4 14.05 26.26 -9.08
C SER A 4 13.92 24.85 -8.54
N TYR A 5 13.76 23.86 -9.43
CA TYR A 5 13.65 22.45 -9.05
C TYR A 5 14.97 21.90 -8.52
N THR A 6 16.09 22.24 -9.14
CA THR A 6 17.42 21.82 -8.68
C THR A 6 17.79 22.43 -7.32
N THR A 7 17.47 23.70 -7.08
CA THR A 7 17.70 24.35 -5.79
C THR A 7 16.91 23.69 -4.65
N GLY A 8 15.67 23.29 -4.90
CA GLY A 8 14.83 22.58 -3.92
C GLY A 8 15.38 21.18 -3.57
N LEU A 9 15.90 20.46 -4.55
CA LEU A 9 16.50 19.13 -4.33
C LEU A 9 17.78 19.22 -3.51
N HIS A 10 18.62 20.22 -3.74
CA HIS A 10 19.84 20.45 -2.95
C HIS A 10 19.53 20.80 -1.50
N SER A 11 18.52 21.63 -1.25
CA SER A 11 18.09 21.96 0.10
C SER A 11 17.54 20.73 0.86
N LEU A 12 16.78 19.87 0.20
CA LEU A 12 16.31 18.60 0.77
C LEU A 12 17.45 17.63 1.02
N ALA A 13 18.40 17.53 0.10
CA ALA A 13 19.58 16.68 0.26
C ALA A 13 20.42 17.13 1.48
N ASP A 14 20.57 18.44 1.69
CA ASP A 14 21.30 18.98 2.85
C ASP A 14 20.63 18.62 4.18
N LEU A 15 19.31 18.68 4.26
CA LEU A 15 18.54 18.26 5.45
C LEU A 15 18.66 16.76 5.73
N LEU A 16 18.82 15.96 4.68
CA LEU A 16 18.87 14.51 4.77
C LEU A 16 20.29 13.96 4.90
N LYS A 17 21.32 14.80 4.86
CA LYS A 17 22.75 14.39 5.01
C LYS A 17 23.02 13.46 6.20
N PRO A 18 22.51 13.72 7.42
CA PRO A 18 22.75 12.82 8.54
C PRO A 18 22.21 11.41 8.30
N TRP A 19 21.01 11.34 7.70
CA TRP A 19 20.37 10.07 7.32
C TRP A 19 21.15 9.36 6.21
N GLN A 20 21.50 10.06 5.15
CA GLN A 20 22.26 9.54 4.02
C GLN A 20 23.63 9.00 4.47
N SER A 21 24.31 9.72 5.37
CA SER A 21 25.55 9.26 5.99
C SER A 21 25.37 7.99 6.82
N LEU A 22 24.32 7.92 7.64
CA LEU A 22 23.98 6.72 8.40
C LEU A 22 23.70 5.53 7.48
N PHE A 23 22.91 5.74 6.45
CA PHE A 23 22.54 4.71 5.48
C PHE A 23 23.76 4.18 4.70
N SER A 24 24.65 5.06 4.25
CA SER A 24 25.85 4.69 3.47
C SER A 24 26.95 4.04 4.32
N ASN A 25 27.10 4.45 5.59
CA ASN A 25 28.14 3.94 6.47
C ASN A 25 27.75 2.68 7.25
N SER A 26 26.46 2.36 7.34
CA SER A 26 25.97 1.20 8.08
C SER A 26 25.31 0.19 7.15
N LYS A 27 26.02 -0.90 6.84
CA LYS A 27 25.46 -2.03 6.07
C LYS A 27 24.20 -2.61 6.74
N VAL A 28 24.18 -2.69 8.07
CA VAL A 28 23.03 -3.23 8.80
C VAL A 28 21.77 -2.39 8.54
N VAL A 29 21.93 -1.06 8.50
CA VAL A 29 20.79 -0.16 8.22
C VAL A 29 20.36 -0.28 6.77
N SER A 30 21.27 -0.22 5.81
CA SER A 30 20.94 -0.27 4.39
C SER A 30 20.35 -1.63 3.98
N ASP A 31 20.97 -2.72 4.40
CA ASP A 31 20.52 -4.07 4.09
C ASP A 31 19.21 -4.40 4.82
N GLY A 32 19.07 -3.96 6.08
CA GLY A 32 17.85 -4.14 6.88
C GLY A 32 16.64 -3.44 6.27
N ILE A 33 16.79 -2.19 5.83
CA ILE A 33 15.70 -1.42 5.20
C ILE A 33 15.37 -2.00 3.83
N THR A 34 16.37 -2.39 3.04
CA THR A 34 16.17 -3.08 1.76
C THR A 34 15.44 -4.40 1.94
N PHE A 35 15.84 -5.18 2.96
CA PHE A 35 15.15 -6.43 3.30
C PHE A 35 13.69 -6.19 3.69
N LEU A 36 13.40 -5.21 4.55
CA LEU A 36 12.03 -4.86 4.93
C LEU A 36 11.19 -4.43 3.73
N HIS A 37 11.79 -3.69 2.79
CA HIS A 37 11.10 -3.27 1.56
C HIS A 37 10.75 -4.48 0.68
N LEU A 38 11.69 -5.39 0.45
CA LEU A 38 11.45 -6.60 -0.32
C LEU A 38 10.48 -7.56 0.38
N ALA A 39 10.60 -7.73 1.69
CA ALA A 39 9.68 -8.52 2.48
C ALA A 39 8.26 -7.94 2.42
N GLY A 40 8.11 -6.61 2.60
CA GLY A 40 6.83 -5.93 2.46
C GLY A 40 6.20 -6.13 1.08
N LEU A 41 7.01 -6.08 0.02
CA LEU A 41 6.55 -6.33 -1.35
C LEU A 41 6.06 -7.77 -1.54
N LEU A 42 6.81 -8.75 -1.04
CA LEU A 42 6.45 -10.17 -1.14
C LEU A 42 5.19 -10.47 -0.33
N PHE A 43 5.09 -9.96 0.89
CA PHE A 43 3.91 -10.14 1.74
C PHE A 43 2.68 -9.45 1.15
N ALA A 44 2.74 -8.16 0.88
CA ALA A 44 1.60 -7.42 0.33
C ALA A 44 1.18 -7.96 -1.03
N GLY A 45 2.13 -8.21 -1.94
CA GLY A 45 1.87 -8.75 -3.27
C GLY A 45 1.36 -10.19 -3.23
N GLY A 46 1.94 -11.05 -2.40
CA GLY A 46 1.51 -12.43 -2.23
C GLY A 46 0.08 -12.54 -1.72
N PHE A 47 -0.27 -11.77 -0.69
CA PHE A 47 -1.64 -11.74 -0.17
C PHE A 47 -2.63 -11.12 -1.15
N ALA A 48 -2.24 -10.07 -1.89
CA ALA A 48 -3.09 -9.48 -2.93
C ALA A 48 -3.42 -10.49 -4.02
N ILE A 49 -2.42 -11.21 -4.55
CA ILE A 49 -2.62 -12.26 -5.55
C ILE A 49 -3.50 -13.40 -5.00
N ALA A 50 -3.30 -13.80 -3.75
CA ALA A 50 -4.13 -14.84 -3.11
C ALA A 50 -5.59 -14.39 -3.00
N ALA A 51 -5.84 -13.14 -2.59
CA ALA A 51 -7.17 -12.54 -2.51
C ALA A 51 -7.84 -12.45 -3.88
N ASP A 52 -7.12 -12.00 -4.92
CA ASP A 52 -7.62 -11.94 -6.29
C ASP A 52 -8.03 -13.32 -6.80
N ARG A 53 -7.19 -14.34 -6.58
CA ARG A 53 -7.52 -15.72 -6.97
C ARG A 53 -8.75 -16.26 -6.23
N ALA A 54 -8.91 -15.95 -4.93
CA ALA A 54 -10.07 -16.33 -4.15
C ALA A 54 -11.34 -15.64 -4.70
N THR A 55 -11.25 -14.35 -5.04
CA THR A 55 -12.34 -13.58 -5.65
C THR A 55 -12.76 -14.18 -7.00
N PHE A 56 -11.81 -14.50 -7.87
CA PHE A 56 -12.12 -15.13 -9.17
C PHE A 56 -12.79 -16.50 -9.01
N ARG A 57 -12.36 -17.31 -8.03
CA ARG A 57 -13.03 -18.59 -7.74
C ARG A 57 -14.46 -18.38 -7.20
N ALA A 58 -14.65 -17.38 -6.34
CA ALA A 58 -15.99 -17.06 -5.80
C ALA A 58 -16.98 -16.63 -6.89
N LEU A 59 -16.54 -16.01 -7.97
CA LEU A 59 -17.39 -15.62 -9.10
C LEU A 59 -17.94 -16.82 -9.89
N GLY A 60 -17.19 -17.95 -9.91
CA GLY A 60 -17.62 -19.18 -10.59
C GLY A 60 -18.28 -20.22 -9.68
N GLY A 61 -18.36 -20.00 -8.36
CA GLY A 61 -18.85 -20.94 -7.36
C GLY A 61 -20.33 -20.79 -7.02
N SER A 62 -20.85 -21.75 -6.22
CA SER A 62 -22.21 -21.70 -5.68
C SER A 62 -22.36 -20.58 -4.63
N SER A 63 -23.61 -20.20 -4.29
CA SER A 63 -23.91 -19.14 -3.31
C SER A 63 -23.25 -19.36 -1.95
N ASP A 64 -23.22 -20.61 -1.47
CA ASP A 64 -22.66 -20.98 -0.18
C ASP A 64 -21.13 -20.92 -0.17
N GLU A 65 -20.49 -21.35 -1.25
CA GLU A 65 -19.06 -21.28 -1.47
C GLU A 65 -18.58 -19.83 -1.59
N ARG A 66 -19.36 -18.99 -2.27
CA ARG A 66 -19.14 -17.56 -2.38
C ARG A 66 -19.15 -16.86 -1.01
N THR A 67 -20.11 -17.18 -0.15
CA THR A 67 -20.23 -16.58 1.19
C THR A 67 -19.06 -16.95 2.08
N ARG A 68 -18.58 -18.19 2.02
CA ARG A 68 -17.39 -18.66 2.77
C ARG A 68 -16.12 -17.96 2.27
N LEU A 69 -15.88 -17.95 0.97
CA LEU A 69 -14.68 -17.31 0.37
C LEU A 69 -14.62 -15.80 0.63
N LEU A 70 -15.78 -15.11 0.60
CA LEU A 70 -15.85 -13.68 0.94
C LEU A 70 -15.61 -13.41 2.44
N GLY A 71 -15.94 -14.37 3.31
CA GLY A 71 -15.59 -14.33 4.74
C GLY A 71 -14.08 -14.40 4.95
N ASP A 72 -13.42 -15.35 4.30
CA ASP A 72 -11.97 -15.56 4.40
C ASP A 72 -11.17 -14.37 3.88
N ILE A 73 -11.66 -13.64 2.87
CA ILE A 73 -11.01 -12.45 2.30
C ILE A 73 -10.95 -11.31 3.32
N LYS A 74 -11.91 -11.19 4.24
CA LYS A 74 -11.88 -10.15 5.29
C LYS A 74 -10.67 -10.28 6.20
N ASP A 75 -10.27 -11.50 6.52
CA ASP A 75 -9.13 -11.76 7.41
C ASP A 75 -7.78 -11.48 6.72
N VAL A 76 -7.76 -11.52 5.39
CA VAL A 76 -6.57 -11.22 4.57
C VAL A 76 -6.33 -9.70 4.44
N HIS A 77 -7.34 -8.87 4.61
CA HIS A 77 -7.25 -7.42 4.40
C HIS A 77 -6.23 -6.75 5.36
N ARG A 78 -6.26 -7.15 6.62
CA ARG A 78 -5.38 -6.59 7.65
C ARG A 78 -3.89 -6.86 7.42
N PRO A 79 -3.43 -8.09 7.15
CA PRO A 79 -2.03 -8.36 6.80
C PRO A 79 -1.57 -7.66 5.51
N VAL A 80 -2.45 -7.50 4.50
CA VAL A 80 -2.13 -6.73 3.29
C VAL A 80 -1.86 -5.27 3.62
N LEU A 81 -2.71 -4.63 4.44
CA LEU A 81 -2.51 -3.23 4.85
C LEU A 81 -1.22 -3.04 5.65
N ILE A 82 -0.90 -3.97 6.55
CA ILE A 82 0.36 -3.94 7.31
C ILE A 82 1.56 -4.05 6.36
N GLY A 83 1.54 -5.02 5.45
CA GLY A 83 2.59 -5.22 4.45
C GLY A 83 2.77 -4.00 3.55
N LEU A 84 1.66 -3.37 3.12
CA LEU A 84 1.68 -2.15 2.33
C LEU A 84 2.24 -0.95 3.13
N GLY A 85 1.92 -0.84 4.41
CA GLY A 85 2.47 0.16 5.32
C GLY A 85 3.99 0.02 5.48
N VAL A 86 4.48 -1.20 5.69
CA VAL A 86 5.92 -1.51 5.76
C VAL A 86 6.60 -1.19 4.43
N LEU A 87 6.00 -1.59 3.31
CA LEU A 87 6.51 -1.32 1.97
C LEU A 87 6.62 0.19 1.71
N PHE A 88 5.60 0.95 2.07
CA PHE A 88 5.60 2.40 1.90
C PHE A 88 6.65 3.08 2.78
N ALA A 89 6.69 2.78 4.08
CA ALA A 89 7.64 3.37 5.01
C ALA A 89 9.09 3.08 4.60
N SER A 90 9.42 1.81 4.32
CA SER A 90 10.75 1.42 3.86
C SER A 90 11.09 2.03 2.49
N GLY A 91 10.11 2.17 1.59
CA GLY A 91 10.28 2.83 0.29
C GLY A 91 10.63 4.31 0.42
N VAL A 92 10.01 5.03 1.36
CA VAL A 92 10.36 6.42 1.67
C VAL A 92 11.78 6.51 2.24
N LEU A 93 12.15 5.62 3.16
CA LEU A 93 13.51 5.58 3.71
C LEU A 93 14.57 5.32 2.63
N LEU A 94 14.30 4.40 1.70
CA LEU A 94 15.18 4.14 0.56
C LEU A 94 15.25 5.33 -0.40
N ALA A 95 14.13 5.96 -0.71
CA ALA A 95 14.09 7.12 -1.60
C ALA A 95 14.85 8.33 -1.02
N THR A 96 14.80 8.51 0.31
CA THR A 96 15.50 9.60 1.01
C THR A 96 16.99 9.33 1.22
N SER A 97 17.46 8.08 1.05
CA SER A 97 18.88 7.74 1.15
C SER A 97 19.73 8.33 0.02
N ASP A 98 19.14 8.56 -1.17
CA ASP A 98 19.81 9.19 -2.31
C ASP A 98 18.81 9.99 -3.16
N VAL A 99 18.34 11.11 -2.61
CA VAL A 99 17.32 11.96 -3.24
C VAL A 99 17.79 12.53 -4.59
N GLU A 100 19.09 12.79 -4.72
CA GLU A 100 19.61 13.39 -5.96
C GLU A 100 19.58 12.40 -7.13
N THR A 101 19.95 11.16 -6.90
CA THR A 101 19.91 10.11 -7.93
C THR A 101 18.48 9.72 -8.25
N PHE A 102 17.67 9.44 -7.23
CA PHE A 102 16.29 9.03 -7.42
C PHE A 102 15.41 10.13 -8.01
N GLY A 103 15.58 11.38 -7.56
CA GLY A 103 14.82 12.53 -8.06
C GLY A 103 15.04 12.85 -9.54
N LYS A 104 16.18 12.44 -10.10
CA LYS A 104 16.52 12.61 -11.52
C LYS A 104 16.19 11.39 -12.37
N SER A 105 15.84 10.25 -11.75
CA SER A 105 15.54 8.99 -12.44
C SER A 105 14.11 8.95 -12.96
N PRO A 106 13.88 8.90 -14.30
CA PRO A 106 12.53 8.81 -14.85
C PRO A 106 11.84 7.49 -14.45
N VAL A 107 12.60 6.42 -14.29
CA VAL A 107 12.08 5.11 -13.83
C VAL A 107 11.54 5.20 -12.41
N PHE A 108 12.24 5.94 -11.53
CA PHE A 108 11.78 6.17 -10.17
C PHE A 108 10.49 7.01 -10.13
N LEU A 109 10.41 8.07 -10.94
CA LEU A 109 9.21 8.91 -11.03
C LEU A 109 7.99 8.12 -11.53
N ILE A 110 8.18 7.24 -12.53
CA ILE A 110 7.11 6.34 -13.02
C ILE A 110 6.66 5.40 -11.90
N LYS A 111 7.59 4.78 -11.17
CA LYS A 111 7.26 3.91 -10.02
C LYS A 111 6.47 4.66 -8.95
N MET A 112 6.89 5.86 -8.58
CA MET A 112 6.18 6.67 -7.56
C MET A 112 4.79 7.07 -8.01
N THR A 113 4.61 7.40 -9.30
CA THR A 113 3.30 7.70 -9.88
C THR A 113 2.38 6.48 -9.82
N LEU A 114 2.87 5.30 -10.18
CA LEU A 114 2.09 4.06 -10.09
C LEU A 114 1.69 3.73 -8.64
N VAL A 115 2.61 3.88 -7.69
CA VAL A 115 2.32 3.67 -6.26
C VAL A 115 1.27 4.67 -5.77
N ALA A 116 1.38 5.94 -6.15
CA ALA A 116 0.38 6.95 -5.80
C ALA A 116 -1.01 6.61 -6.37
N LEU A 117 -1.09 6.17 -7.62
CA LEU A 117 -2.35 5.73 -8.24
C LEU A 117 -2.94 4.52 -7.52
N LEU A 118 -2.13 3.54 -7.14
CA LEU A 118 -2.60 2.37 -6.36
C LEU A 118 -3.13 2.78 -4.99
N LEU A 119 -2.46 3.69 -4.29
CA LEU A 119 -2.92 4.20 -2.99
C LEU A 119 -4.24 4.96 -3.12
N VAL A 120 -4.35 5.84 -4.11
CA VAL A 120 -5.60 6.58 -4.39
C VAL A 120 -6.74 5.61 -4.69
N ASN A 121 -6.51 4.61 -5.55
CA ASN A 121 -7.50 3.59 -5.88
C ASN A 121 -7.93 2.81 -4.64
N GLY A 122 -6.98 2.37 -3.80
CA GLY A 122 -7.28 1.67 -2.54
C GLY A 122 -8.11 2.51 -1.56
N LEU A 123 -7.77 3.79 -1.40
CA LEU A 123 -8.52 4.72 -0.56
C LEU A 123 -9.92 5.01 -1.10
N MET A 124 -10.08 5.10 -2.42
CA MET A 124 -11.39 5.26 -3.05
C MET A 124 -12.27 4.04 -2.83
N LEU A 125 -11.72 2.84 -2.97
CA LEU A 125 -12.43 1.59 -2.71
C LEU A 125 -12.91 1.51 -1.26
N GLU A 126 -12.03 1.80 -0.29
CA GLU A 126 -12.37 1.82 1.13
C GLU A 126 -13.49 2.83 1.46
N ARG A 127 -13.43 4.03 0.86
CA ARG A 127 -14.47 5.06 1.02
C ARG A 127 -15.82 4.62 0.45
N THR A 128 -15.80 4.00 -0.73
CA THR A 128 -17.01 3.49 -1.37
C THR A 128 -17.64 2.37 -0.54
N GLU A 129 -16.84 1.47 -0.01
CA GLU A 129 -17.32 0.38 0.85
C GLU A 129 -17.93 0.92 2.15
N LYS A 130 -17.30 1.90 2.80
CA LYS A 130 -17.83 2.58 3.98
C LYS A 130 -19.15 3.32 3.67
N ALA A 131 -19.24 3.99 2.53
CA ALA A 131 -20.45 4.69 2.10
C ALA A 131 -21.61 3.71 1.87
N LEU A 132 -21.36 2.57 1.22
CA LEU A 132 -22.37 1.53 1.00
C LEU A 132 -22.84 0.91 2.31
N ARG A 133 -21.96 0.67 3.27
CA ARG A 133 -22.32 0.15 4.60
C ARG A 133 -23.18 1.13 5.39
N ASN A 134 -22.92 2.43 5.28
CA ASN A 134 -23.70 3.46 5.98
C ASN A 134 -25.07 3.73 5.33
N HIS A 135 -25.24 3.40 4.05
CA HIS A 135 -26.50 3.56 3.32
C HIS A 135 -27.38 2.30 3.29
N SER A 136 -26.90 1.17 3.87
CA SER A 136 -27.74 -0.02 4.04
C SER A 136 -28.63 0.21 5.27
N PRO A 137 -29.91 0.63 5.11
CA PRO A 137 -30.83 0.71 6.24
C PRO A 137 -31.00 -0.70 6.76
N SER A 138 -30.90 -0.86 8.08
CA SER A 138 -31.15 -2.09 8.80
C SER A 138 -32.61 -2.54 8.59
N HIS A 139 -32.88 -3.22 7.48
CA HIS A 139 -34.18 -3.88 7.23
C HIS A 139 -34.42 -5.12 8.12
N VAL A 140 -33.58 -5.33 9.16
CA VAL A 140 -33.72 -6.49 10.07
C VAL A 140 -34.73 -6.26 11.19
N ASN A 141 -35.16 -5.02 11.45
CA ASN A 141 -36.04 -4.74 12.61
C ASN A 141 -37.55 -4.69 12.29
N VAL A 142 -37.98 -4.94 11.06
CA VAL A 142 -39.42 -4.91 10.73
C VAL A 142 -40.09 -6.25 10.90
N PHE A 143 -39.36 -7.37 10.97
CA PHE A 143 -39.95 -8.71 11.07
C PHE A 143 -40.21 -9.19 12.51
N ASN A 144 -39.62 -8.55 13.53
CA ASN A 144 -39.83 -8.94 14.95
C ASN A 144 -40.88 -8.10 15.69
N ALA A 145 -41.63 -7.25 15.01
CA ALA A 145 -42.68 -6.43 15.61
C ALA A 145 -44.12 -6.96 15.34
N GLN A 146 -44.24 -8.17 14.76
CA GLN A 146 -45.55 -8.79 14.49
C GLN A 146 -45.61 -10.25 14.98
N LEU A 147 -45.20 -10.50 16.23
CA LEU A 147 -45.59 -11.71 16.96
C LEU A 147 -45.99 -11.32 18.38
#